data_9f007666a95689ce550f5688926b851d
#
_entry.id   9f007666a95689ce550f5688926b851d
#
_cell.length_a   1.000
_cell.length_b   1.000
_cell.length_c   1.000
_cell.angle_alpha   90.00
_cell.angle_beta   90.00
_cell.angle_gamma   90.00
#
_symmetry.space_group_name_H-M   'P 1'
#
loop_
_entity.id
_entity.type
_entity.pdbx_description
1 polymer ?
#
loop_
_entity_poly.entity_id
_entity_poly.type
_entity_poly.pdbx_seq_one_letter_code
_entity_poly.pdbx_strand_id
1 'polypeptide(L)'
;MHTIHVTRAVVVPDLLRLERYKKNPELGPTLLFFSGGSALTRLSSRLKEYSHNTIHMVTPFDSGGSSAVLRKAFDMPSIGDLRSRLMALADMSITGHPNIYRLFTYRFSR
;
A
#
# COMPACT_ATOMS: atom_id res chain seq x y z
N MET A 1 17.83 -24.27 -22.28
CA MET A 1 17.81 -22.84 -21.93
C MET A 1 19.23 -22.43 -21.56
N HIS A 2 19.75 -21.39 -22.18
CA HIS A 2 21.09 -20.90 -21.91
C HIS A 2 20.99 -19.64 -21.01
N THR A 3 21.77 -19.59 -19.94
CA THR A 3 21.84 -18.44 -19.05
C THR A 3 23.11 -17.66 -19.30
N ILE A 4 22.99 -16.36 -19.49
CA ILE A 4 24.13 -15.44 -19.57
C ILE A 4 24.08 -14.46 -18.39
N HIS A 5 25.26 -14.15 -17.83
CA HIS A 5 25.41 -13.14 -16.82
C HIS A 5 25.85 -11.83 -17.46
N VAL A 6 25.12 -10.74 -17.19
CA VAL A 6 25.45 -9.42 -17.72
C VAL A 6 25.75 -8.48 -16.54
N THR A 7 26.93 -7.87 -16.56
CA THR A 7 27.31 -6.82 -15.61
C THR A 7 27.30 -5.49 -16.34
N ARG A 8 26.62 -4.51 -15.75
CA ARG A 8 26.58 -3.13 -16.28
C ARG A 8 26.69 -2.11 -15.16
N ALA A 9 27.30 -0.98 -15.46
CA ALA A 9 27.21 0.19 -14.57
C ALA A 9 25.81 0.83 -14.67
N VAL A 10 25.26 1.23 -13.53
CA VAL A 10 23.96 1.91 -13.45
C VAL A 10 24.13 3.20 -12.67
N VAL A 11 23.63 4.29 -13.22
CA VAL A 11 23.55 5.58 -12.51
C VAL A 11 22.36 5.52 -11.53
N VAL A 12 22.56 6.00 -10.31
CA VAL A 12 21.51 6.07 -9.29
C VAL A 12 21.09 7.52 -9.10
N PRO A 13 19.79 7.85 -9.20
CA PRO A 13 18.65 6.96 -9.52
C PRO A 13 18.64 6.51 -10.99
N ASP A 14 18.27 5.26 -11.22
CA ASP A 14 18.09 4.70 -12.57
C ASP A 14 16.74 5.18 -13.15
N LEU A 15 16.76 6.34 -13.79
CA LEU A 15 15.56 7.00 -14.31
C LEU A 15 14.86 6.16 -15.39
N LEU A 16 15.63 5.45 -16.22
CA LEU A 16 15.05 4.59 -17.25
C LEU A 16 14.23 3.44 -16.64
N ARG A 17 14.76 2.83 -15.58
CA ARG A 17 14.06 1.76 -14.85
C ARG A 17 12.82 2.31 -14.14
N LEU A 18 12.90 3.48 -13.54
CA LEU A 18 11.75 4.13 -12.91
C LEU A 18 10.64 4.43 -13.91
N GLU A 19 10.97 4.94 -15.09
CA GLU A 19 9.98 5.17 -16.16
C GLU A 19 9.34 3.86 -16.67
N ARG A 20 10.12 2.79 -16.77
CA ARG A 20 9.58 1.47 -17.12
C ARG A 20 8.59 0.95 -16.09
N TYR A 21 8.90 1.08 -14.81
CA TYR A 21 8.01 0.68 -13.72
C TYR A 21 6.75 1.53 -13.70
N LYS A 22 6.86 2.84 -13.90
CA LYS A 22 5.72 3.73 -13.99
C LYS A 22 4.75 3.39 -15.13
N LYS A 23 5.28 2.94 -16.27
CA LYS A 23 4.46 2.46 -17.40
C LYS A 23 3.82 1.09 -17.15
N ASN A 24 4.51 0.22 -16.42
CA ASN A 24 4.08 -1.14 -16.12
C ASN A 24 4.37 -1.48 -14.65
N PRO A 25 3.56 -0.98 -13.70
CA PRO A 25 3.82 -1.19 -12.27
C PRO A 25 3.78 -2.66 -11.82
N GLU A 26 3.14 -3.53 -12.61
CA GLU A 26 3.10 -4.97 -12.40
C GLU A 26 4.50 -5.62 -12.49
N LEU A 27 5.41 -5.01 -13.26
CA LEU A 27 6.80 -5.42 -13.40
C LEU A 27 7.72 -4.75 -12.36
N GLY A 28 7.14 -3.96 -11.46
CA GLY A 28 7.88 -3.26 -10.41
C GLY A 28 8.48 -4.24 -9.38
N PRO A 29 9.46 -3.78 -8.59
CA PRO A 29 10.11 -4.61 -7.59
C PRO A 29 9.12 -5.03 -6.50
N THR A 30 9.34 -6.21 -5.92
CA THR A 30 8.62 -6.61 -4.70
C THR A 30 9.14 -5.81 -3.51
N LEU A 31 8.23 -5.12 -2.81
CA LEU A 31 8.52 -4.26 -1.68
C LEU A 31 7.81 -4.77 -0.44
N LEU A 32 8.56 -5.05 0.62
CA LEU A 32 8.02 -5.44 1.93
C LEU A 32 8.06 -4.26 2.89
N PHE A 33 6.92 -3.96 3.52
CA PHE A 33 6.77 -2.90 4.50
C PHE A 33 6.25 -3.44 5.84
N PHE A 34 6.89 -3.01 6.93
CA PHE A 34 6.31 -3.08 8.26
C PHE A 34 5.46 -1.83 8.45
N SER A 35 4.15 -1.97 8.25
CA SER A 35 3.21 -0.86 8.16
C SER A 35 2.43 -0.69 9.45
N GLY A 36 2.53 0.47 10.06
CA GLY A 36 1.70 0.87 11.19
C GLY A 36 1.21 2.31 11.01
N GLY A 37 0.02 2.60 11.48
CA GLY A 37 -0.56 3.94 11.50
C GLY A 37 -0.57 4.67 10.16
N SER A 38 -0.43 5.99 10.23
CA SER A 38 -0.49 6.88 9.06
C SER A 38 0.86 7.11 8.37
N ALA A 39 1.97 6.70 8.98
CA ALA A 39 3.33 7.06 8.54
C ALA A 39 3.62 6.68 7.07
N LEU A 40 3.22 5.49 6.65
CA LEU A 40 3.44 5.01 5.29
C LEU A 40 2.32 5.36 4.29
N THR A 41 1.26 6.03 4.71
CA THR A 41 0.10 6.28 3.83
C THR A 41 0.51 7.08 2.59
N ARG A 42 1.23 8.19 2.77
CA ARG A 42 1.68 9.03 1.65
C ARG A 42 2.69 8.31 0.76
N LEU A 43 3.62 7.56 1.36
CA LEU A 43 4.62 6.80 0.61
C LEU A 43 3.95 5.69 -0.20
N SER A 44 3.07 4.89 0.40
CA SER A 44 2.37 3.80 -0.29
C SER A 44 1.52 4.31 -1.45
N SER A 45 0.84 5.44 -1.27
CA SER A 45 0.03 6.05 -2.34
C SER A 45 0.86 6.49 -3.55
N ARG A 46 2.16 6.79 -3.36
CA ARG A 46 3.08 7.11 -4.44
C ARG A 46 3.75 5.89 -5.03
N LEU A 47 4.15 4.94 -4.19
CA LEU A 47 4.85 3.73 -4.64
C LEU A 47 3.97 2.83 -5.52
N LYS A 48 2.65 2.85 -5.34
CA LYS A 48 1.75 2.09 -6.22
C LYS A 48 1.83 2.51 -7.69
N GLU A 49 2.31 3.72 -7.99
CA GLU A 49 2.56 4.17 -9.36
C GLU A 49 3.75 3.45 -10.01
N TYR A 50 4.63 2.85 -9.21
CA TYR A 50 5.87 2.21 -9.66
C TYR A 50 5.90 0.70 -9.42
N SER A 51 5.12 0.20 -8.47
CA SER A 51 5.02 -1.23 -8.20
C SER A 51 3.68 -1.60 -7.60
N HIS A 52 3.04 -2.60 -8.18
CA HIS A 52 1.88 -3.28 -7.61
C HIS A 52 2.30 -4.47 -6.72
N ASN A 53 3.58 -4.84 -6.71
CA ASN A 53 4.12 -5.99 -5.96
C ASN A 53 4.51 -5.56 -4.54
N THR A 54 3.54 -5.09 -3.74
CA THR A 54 3.80 -4.62 -2.38
C THR A 54 3.18 -5.55 -1.35
N ILE A 55 3.94 -5.83 -0.29
CA ILE A 55 3.53 -6.63 0.86
C ILE A 55 3.54 -5.72 2.08
N HIS A 56 2.41 -5.61 2.77
CA HIS A 56 2.29 -4.80 3.97
C HIS A 56 1.99 -5.68 5.18
N MET A 57 2.95 -5.78 6.09
CA MET A 57 2.74 -6.40 7.40
C MET A 57 2.17 -5.33 8.34
N VAL A 58 0.91 -5.48 8.72
CA VAL A 58 0.21 -4.55 9.61
C VAL A 58 0.00 -5.19 10.99
N THR A 59 0.06 -4.37 12.04
CA THR A 59 -0.21 -4.86 13.40
C THR A 59 -1.71 -5.01 13.64
N PRO A 60 -2.16 -6.14 14.20
CA PRO A 60 -3.55 -6.32 14.63
C PRO A 60 -3.80 -5.81 16.07
N PHE A 61 -2.78 -5.26 16.73
CA PHE A 61 -2.80 -4.95 18.16
C PHE A 61 -2.86 -3.45 18.48
N ASP A 62 -3.05 -2.59 17.47
CA ASP A 62 -3.24 -1.15 17.70
C ASP A 62 -4.40 -0.92 18.68
N SER A 63 -4.13 -0.14 19.72
CA SER A 63 -5.06 0.19 20.80
C SER A 63 -5.50 1.64 20.77
N GLY A 64 -5.15 2.41 19.76
CA GLY A 64 -5.49 3.82 19.66
C GLY A 64 -6.85 4.10 19.02
N GLY A 65 -7.43 5.24 19.34
CA GLY A 65 -8.60 5.81 18.69
C GLY A 65 -9.80 4.87 18.54
N SER A 66 -10.37 4.84 17.34
CA SER A 66 -11.53 4.00 17.01
C SER A 66 -11.25 2.50 17.07
N SER A 67 -10.01 2.09 16.89
CA SER A 67 -9.62 0.67 17.00
C SER A 67 -9.84 0.15 18.42
N ALA A 68 -9.52 0.94 19.44
CA ALA A 68 -9.74 0.56 20.84
C ALA A 68 -11.23 0.34 21.15
N VAL A 69 -12.09 1.22 20.64
CA VAL A 69 -13.55 1.13 20.84
C VAL A 69 -14.10 -0.14 20.18
N LEU A 70 -13.74 -0.41 18.93
CA LEU A 70 -14.20 -1.58 18.19
C LEU A 70 -13.69 -2.89 18.81
N ARG A 71 -12.42 -2.92 19.21
CA ARG A 71 -11.84 -4.11 19.88
C ARG A 71 -12.59 -4.46 21.17
N LYS A 72 -12.90 -3.43 21.97
CA LYS A 72 -13.64 -3.63 23.23
C LYS A 72 -15.09 -4.07 22.98
N ALA A 73 -15.75 -3.49 21.97
CA ALA A 73 -17.16 -3.76 21.70
C ALA A 73 -17.41 -5.12 21.03
N PHE A 74 -16.48 -5.58 20.20
CA PHE A 74 -16.67 -6.76 19.33
C PHE A 74 -15.65 -7.89 19.56
N ASP A 75 -14.76 -7.73 20.53
CA ASP A 75 -13.67 -8.69 20.80
C ASP A 75 -12.90 -9.12 19.54
N MET A 76 -12.50 -8.14 18.73
CA MET A 76 -11.91 -8.33 17.42
C MET A 76 -10.52 -7.69 17.32
N PRO A 77 -9.64 -8.16 16.38
CA PRO A 77 -8.37 -7.50 16.12
C PRO A 77 -8.55 -6.05 15.67
N SER A 78 -7.49 -5.23 15.83
CA SER A 78 -7.48 -3.87 15.31
C SER A 78 -7.49 -3.89 13.77
N ILE A 79 -8.41 -3.16 13.17
CA ILE A 79 -8.55 -3.05 11.70
C ILE A 79 -8.18 -1.65 11.16
N GLY A 80 -7.80 -0.73 12.04
CA GLY A 80 -7.52 0.66 11.67
C GLY A 80 -6.39 0.77 10.66
N ASP A 81 -5.28 0.13 10.94
CA ASP A 81 -4.09 0.14 10.08
C ASP A 81 -4.34 -0.60 8.76
N LEU A 82 -5.01 -1.75 8.81
CA LEU A 82 -5.41 -2.49 7.62
C LEU A 82 -6.29 -1.63 6.70
N ARG A 83 -7.32 -0.99 7.27
CA ARG A 83 -8.19 -0.08 6.51
C ARG A 83 -7.39 1.06 5.88
N SER A 84 -6.49 1.67 6.62
CA SER A 84 -5.64 2.77 6.12
C SER A 84 -4.76 2.32 4.96
N ARG A 85 -4.23 1.09 4.99
CA ARG A 85 -3.45 0.52 3.87
C ARG A 85 -4.32 0.29 2.65
N LEU A 86 -5.47 -0.34 2.81
CA LEU A 86 -6.40 -0.58 1.69
C LEU A 86 -6.79 0.72 1.00
N MET A 87 -7.08 1.78 1.76
CA MET A 87 -7.38 3.09 1.19
C MET A 87 -6.19 3.72 0.46
N ALA A 88 -4.97 3.60 1.00
CA ALA A 88 -3.77 4.16 0.37
C ALA A 88 -3.43 3.46 -0.95
N LEU A 89 -3.73 2.17 -1.07
CA LEU A 89 -3.45 1.34 -2.24
C LEU A 89 -4.61 1.30 -3.24
N ALA A 90 -5.80 1.80 -2.86
CA ALA A 90 -6.97 1.76 -3.71
C ALA A 90 -6.73 2.43 -5.07
N ASP A 91 -7.23 1.80 -6.12
CA ASP A 91 -7.26 2.38 -7.45
C ASP A 91 -8.39 3.41 -7.54
N MET A 92 -8.01 4.66 -7.73
CA MET A 92 -8.93 5.80 -7.86
C MET A 92 -9.16 6.19 -9.32
N SER A 93 -8.64 5.43 -10.28
CA SER A 93 -8.89 5.66 -11.71
C SER A 93 -10.33 5.39 -12.10
N ILE A 94 -10.68 5.77 -13.33
CA ILE A 94 -12.04 5.53 -13.89
C ILE A 94 -12.37 4.03 -13.94
N THR A 95 -11.35 3.18 -14.12
CA THR A 95 -11.50 1.72 -14.16
C THR A 95 -11.52 1.08 -12.78
N GLY A 96 -11.17 1.83 -11.73
CA GLY A 96 -11.22 1.37 -10.35
C GLY A 96 -12.62 1.36 -9.74
N HIS A 97 -12.70 1.13 -8.45
CA HIS A 97 -13.96 1.09 -7.69
C HIS A 97 -14.05 2.23 -6.66
N PRO A 98 -14.32 3.48 -7.09
CA PRO A 98 -14.34 4.63 -6.20
C PRO A 98 -15.39 4.51 -5.08
N ASN A 99 -16.47 3.77 -5.30
CA ASN A 99 -17.48 3.53 -4.27
C ASN A 99 -16.95 2.67 -3.11
N ILE A 100 -16.05 1.73 -3.39
CA ILE A 100 -15.36 0.95 -2.34
C ILE A 100 -14.49 1.89 -1.49
N TYR A 101 -13.74 2.78 -2.12
CA TYR A 101 -12.97 3.79 -1.40
C TYR A 101 -13.87 4.68 -0.52
N ARG A 102 -14.99 5.14 -1.05
CA ARG A 102 -15.98 5.94 -0.30
C ARG A 102 -16.53 5.19 0.90
N LEU A 103 -16.85 3.91 0.75
CA LEU A 103 -17.30 3.06 1.86
C LEU A 103 -16.24 2.98 2.97
N PHE A 104 -14.99 2.71 2.61
CA PHE A 104 -13.90 2.60 3.59
C PHE A 104 -13.52 3.93 4.24
N THR A 105 -13.80 5.06 3.60
CA THR A 105 -13.54 6.40 4.15
C THR A 105 -14.73 6.96 4.93
N TYR A 106 -15.90 6.35 4.81
CA TYR A 106 -17.11 6.84 5.47
C TYR A 106 -16.93 6.93 6.99
N ARG A 107 -17.42 8.01 7.56
CA ARG A 107 -17.46 8.26 9.01
C ARG A 107 -18.90 8.55 9.41
N PHE A 108 -19.39 7.84 10.41
CA PHE A 108 -20.67 8.19 11.03
C PHE A 108 -20.55 9.53 11.73
N SER A 109 -21.59 10.34 11.66
CA SER A 109 -21.72 11.54 12.49
C SER A 109 -21.74 11.13 13.96
N ARG A 110 -21.09 11.92 14.79
CA ARG A 110 -21.13 11.75 16.25
C ARG A 110 -22.43 12.33 16.79
#